data_434c05ad9f70c86c38fea92cd26d953b
#
_entry.id   434c05ad9f70c86c38fea92cd26d953b
#
_cell.length_a   1.000
_cell.length_b   1.000
_cell.length_c   1.000
_cell.angle_alpha   90.00
_cell.angle_beta   90.00
_cell.angle_gamma   90.00
#
_symmetry.space_group_name_H-M   'P 1'
#
loop_
_entity.id
_entity.type
_entity.pdbx_description
1 polymer ?
#
loop_
_entity_poly.entity_id
_entity_poly.type
_entity_poly.pdbx_seq_one_letter_code
_entity_poly.pdbx_strand_id
1 'polypeptide(L)'
;MLCCSHYYLPEAYTSTFKIKILTSIFTKSKNSLNDLVNVLLQLPNDSSYAEPCPALSNATIGEHTRHIIELYQCLVAGYETGAVNYDDRKRNKLYENDRHEATAVIKEIQDRLEQADKPMHIVCDGDQSGYIQSNYYREVLYNLEHCIQHQALIKVALVSMNGILVSDEFGVAPSTLQYRKQCAQ
;
A
#
# COMPACT_ATOMS: atom_id res chain seq x y z
N MET A 1 43.60 -1.56 -3.17
CA MET A 1 43.13 -1.53 -1.77
C MET A 1 42.08 -0.44 -1.63
N LEU A 2 40.81 -0.79 -1.76
CA LEU A 2 39.70 0.13 -1.58
C LEU A 2 39.12 -0.09 -0.18
N CYS A 3 39.24 0.93 0.65
CA CYS A 3 38.82 0.95 2.03
C CYS A 3 37.28 1.06 2.07
N CYS A 4 36.58 -0.03 2.40
CA CYS A 4 35.16 -0.01 2.75
C CYS A 4 35.01 0.68 4.10
N SER A 5 34.66 1.97 4.10
CA SER A 5 34.23 2.67 5.31
C SER A 5 32.85 2.15 5.74
N HIS A 6 32.83 1.29 6.75
CA HIS A 6 31.62 0.91 7.47
C HIS A 6 31.11 2.15 8.22
N TYR A 7 29.98 2.68 7.80
CA TYR A 7 29.25 3.67 8.59
C TYR A 7 28.69 2.98 9.84
N TYR A 8 29.39 3.11 10.93
CA TYR A 8 28.96 2.66 12.27
C TYR A 8 28.06 3.74 12.85
N LEU A 9 26.76 3.53 12.88
CA LEU A 9 25.83 4.39 13.60
C LEU A 9 25.91 4.03 15.11
N PRO A 10 26.04 5.01 16.03
CA PRO A 10 26.12 4.74 17.47
C PRO A 10 24.83 4.06 17.97
N GLU A 11 24.95 3.07 18.86
CA GLU A 11 23.84 2.27 19.40
C GLU A 11 22.72 3.09 20.05
N ALA A 12 23.03 4.23 20.67
CA ALA A 12 22.04 5.14 21.25
C ALA A 12 21.16 5.86 20.21
N TYR A 13 21.65 5.99 18.96
CA TYR A 13 20.89 6.56 17.85
C TYR A 13 19.89 5.57 17.26
N THR A 14 20.10 4.28 17.49
CA THR A 14 19.34 3.20 16.84
C THR A 14 17.99 2.95 17.47
N SER A 15 17.83 3.05 18.81
CA SER A 15 16.58 2.64 19.46
C SER A 15 15.45 3.68 19.31
N THR A 16 15.69 4.94 19.67
CA THR A 16 14.65 6.00 19.60
C THR A 16 14.32 6.39 18.16
N PHE A 17 15.33 6.41 17.27
CA PHE A 17 15.13 6.71 15.86
C PHE A 17 14.41 5.56 15.13
N LYS A 18 14.77 4.32 15.47
CA LYS A 18 14.09 3.12 14.96
C LYS A 18 12.61 3.09 15.38
N ILE A 19 12.27 3.38 16.63
CA ILE A 19 10.89 3.47 17.13
C ILE A 19 10.11 4.56 16.39
N LYS A 20 10.69 5.74 16.16
CA LYS A 20 10.02 6.86 15.47
C LYS A 20 9.74 6.56 13.98
N ILE A 21 10.65 5.87 13.29
CA ILE A 21 10.43 5.41 11.91
C ILE A 21 9.33 4.36 11.86
N LEU A 22 9.31 3.42 12.80
CA LEU A 22 8.39 2.30 12.88
C LEU A 22 6.93 2.76 13.04
N THR A 23 6.68 3.62 14.04
CA THR A 23 5.36 4.22 14.24
C THR A 23 4.91 4.98 12.98
N SER A 24 5.87 5.61 12.27
CA SER A 24 5.57 6.36 11.05
C SER A 24 5.11 5.48 9.88
N ILE A 25 5.72 4.30 9.63
CA ILE A 25 5.37 3.49 8.46
C ILE A 25 4.00 2.84 8.59
N PHE A 26 3.69 2.26 9.76
CA PHE A 26 2.38 1.67 10.02
C PHE A 26 1.27 2.71 10.04
N THR A 27 1.52 3.85 10.71
CA THR A 27 0.57 4.97 10.72
C THR A 27 0.27 5.46 9.30
N LYS A 28 1.30 5.64 8.47
CA LYS A 28 1.11 6.06 7.07
C LYS A 28 0.35 5.03 6.24
N SER A 29 0.66 3.73 6.41
CA SER A 29 -0.06 2.65 5.72
C SER A 29 -1.53 2.60 6.13
N LYS A 30 -1.81 2.66 7.44
CA LYS A 30 -3.18 2.68 7.96
C LYS A 30 -3.95 3.93 7.49
N ASN A 31 -3.32 5.11 7.50
CA ASN A 31 -3.94 6.33 7.01
C ASN A 31 -4.24 6.25 5.51
N SER A 32 -3.30 5.78 4.70
CA SER A 32 -3.52 5.60 3.26
C SER A 32 -4.67 4.63 2.99
N LEU A 33 -4.75 3.51 3.70
CA LEU A 33 -5.87 2.58 3.60
C LEU A 33 -7.19 3.20 4.07
N ASN A 34 -7.20 4.02 5.13
CA ASN A 34 -8.39 4.75 5.58
C ASN A 34 -8.85 5.77 4.53
N ASP A 35 -7.94 6.47 3.87
CA ASP A 35 -8.29 7.41 2.80
C ASP A 35 -8.97 6.67 1.64
N LEU A 36 -8.49 5.47 1.29
CA LEU A 36 -9.16 4.62 0.31
C LEU A 36 -10.57 4.25 0.78
N VAL A 37 -10.74 3.75 2.00
CA VAL A 37 -12.05 3.42 2.59
C VAL A 37 -12.99 4.62 2.52
N ASN A 38 -12.53 5.81 2.91
CA ASN A 38 -13.34 7.04 2.89
C ASN A 38 -13.84 7.38 1.47
N VAL A 39 -13.03 7.14 0.44
CA VAL A 39 -13.43 7.32 -0.95
C VAL A 39 -14.47 6.27 -1.35
N LEU A 40 -14.24 5.00 -1.05
CA LEU A 40 -15.15 3.91 -1.41
C LEU A 40 -16.55 4.11 -0.80
N LEU A 41 -16.62 4.57 0.45
CA LEU A 41 -17.88 4.82 1.15
C LEU A 41 -18.68 5.99 0.58
N GLN A 42 -18.04 6.91 -0.15
CA GLN A 42 -18.71 8.02 -0.83
C GLN A 42 -19.29 7.64 -2.20
N LEU A 43 -18.85 6.52 -2.80
CA LEU A 43 -19.41 6.07 -4.06
C LEU A 43 -20.91 5.76 -3.92
N PRO A 44 -21.76 6.16 -4.87
CA PRO A 44 -23.21 6.03 -4.71
C PRO A 44 -23.69 4.59 -4.67
N ASN A 45 -23.00 3.68 -5.35
CA ASN A 45 -23.36 2.26 -5.45
C ASN A 45 -22.18 1.43 -5.97
N ASP A 46 -22.34 0.10 -5.98
CA ASP A 46 -21.31 -0.81 -6.48
C ASP A 46 -21.15 -0.77 -8.00
N SER A 47 -22.19 -0.34 -8.74
CA SER A 47 -22.05 -0.13 -10.19
C SER A 47 -21.01 0.94 -10.51
N SER A 48 -21.00 2.06 -9.76
CA SER A 48 -19.98 3.10 -9.92
C SER A 48 -18.57 2.64 -9.51
N TYR A 49 -18.48 1.68 -8.62
CA TYR A 49 -17.23 1.06 -8.18
C TYR A 49 -16.66 0.11 -9.24
N ALA A 50 -17.53 -0.61 -9.94
CA ALA A 50 -17.18 -1.59 -10.97
C ALA A 50 -17.26 -1.02 -12.41
N GLU A 51 -17.51 0.30 -12.58
CA GLU A 51 -17.62 0.93 -13.90
C GLU A 51 -16.25 1.07 -14.56
N PRO A 52 -16.07 0.58 -15.81
CA PRO A 52 -14.84 0.77 -16.56
C PRO A 52 -14.55 2.25 -16.84
N CYS A 53 -13.34 2.69 -16.53
CA CYS A 53 -12.87 4.05 -16.77
C CYS A 53 -11.97 4.10 -18.01
N PRO A 54 -12.36 4.76 -19.12
CA PRO A 54 -11.54 4.83 -20.33
C PRO A 54 -10.15 5.45 -20.11
N ALA A 55 -10.05 6.43 -19.20
CA ALA A 55 -8.76 7.04 -18.83
C ALA A 55 -7.80 6.08 -18.12
N LEU A 56 -8.30 4.93 -17.62
CA LEU A 56 -7.52 3.87 -16.97
C LEU A 56 -7.44 2.60 -17.85
N SER A 57 -7.49 2.74 -19.16
CA SER A 57 -7.53 1.60 -20.09
C SER A 57 -8.69 0.63 -19.80
N ASN A 58 -9.82 1.15 -19.40
CA ASN A 58 -11.03 0.45 -18.96
C ASN A 58 -10.89 -0.34 -17.65
N ALA A 59 -9.83 -0.14 -16.87
CA ALA A 59 -9.80 -0.65 -15.51
C ALA A 59 -10.80 0.10 -14.62
N THR A 60 -11.29 -0.58 -13.57
CA THR A 60 -12.28 -0.03 -12.63
C THR A 60 -11.63 0.42 -11.32
N ILE A 61 -12.33 1.25 -10.54
CA ILE A 61 -11.93 1.56 -9.16
C ILE A 61 -11.80 0.27 -8.35
N GLY A 62 -12.74 -0.66 -8.56
CA GLY A 62 -12.76 -1.97 -7.90
C GLY A 62 -11.54 -2.82 -8.20
N GLU A 63 -11.11 -2.89 -9.46
CA GLU A 63 -9.89 -3.63 -9.83
C GLU A 63 -8.64 -3.07 -9.19
N HIS A 64 -8.49 -1.75 -9.12
CA HIS A 64 -7.39 -1.11 -8.40
C HIS A 64 -7.46 -1.37 -6.89
N THR A 65 -8.65 -1.29 -6.29
CA THR A 65 -8.87 -1.58 -4.87
C THR A 65 -8.55 -3.04 -4.54
N ARG A 66 -9.08 -4.00 -5.34
CA ARG A 66 -8.74 -5.42 -5.19
C ARG A 66 -7.23 -5.64 -5.21
N HIS A 67 -6.53 -5.00 -6.15
CA HIS A 67 -5.09 -5.16 -6.29
C HIS A 67 -4.35 -4.68 -5.03
N ILE A 68 -4.72 -3.53 -4.47
CA ILE A 68 -4.19 -3.04 -3.18
C ILE A 68 -4.42 -4.08 -2.08
N ILE A 69 -5.67 -4.54 -1.92
CA ILE A 69 -6.05 -5.52 -0.90
C ILE A 69 -5.19 -6.78 -1.00
N GLU A 70 -5.11 -7.36 -2.19
CA GLU A 70 -4.43 -8.63 -2.41
C GLU A 70 -2.92 -8.56 -2.13
N LEU A 71 -2.27 -7.44 -2.43
CA LEU A 71 -0.86 -7.24 -2.10
C LEU A 71 -0.64 -7.20 -0.59
N TYR A 72 -1.44 -6.42 0.13
CA TYR A 72 -1.38 -6.40 1.60
C TYR A 72 -1.74 -7.77 2.22
N GLN A 73 -2.70 -8.50 1.66
CA GLN A 73 -3.03 -9.85 2.11
C GLN A 73 -1.85 -10.81 1.94
N CYS A 74 -1.12 -10.74 0.81
CA CYS A 74 0.10 -11.53 0.61
C CYS A 74 1.14 -11.21 1.69
N LEU A 75 1.36 -9.95 2.00
CA LEU A 75 2.31 -9.53 3.03
C LEU A 75 1.92 -10.06 4.41
N VAL A 76 0.66 -9.82 4.83
CA VAL A 76 0.17 -10.22 6.15
C VAL A 76 0.14 -11.75 6.31
N ALA A 77 -0.25 -12.48 5.26
CA ALA A 77 -0.23 -13.94 5.27
C ALA A 77 1.19 -14.51 5.28
N GLY A 78 2.11 -13.89 4.55
CA GLY A 78 3.51 -14.31 4.47
C GLY A 78 4.32 -14.00 5.73
N TYR A 79 3.78 -13.21 6.67
CA TYR A 79 4.52 -12.85 7.88
C TYR A 79 4.97 -14.08 8.68
N GLU A 80 4.10 -15.04 8.95
CA GLU A 80 4.42 -16.22 9.76
C GLU A 80 5.53 -17.07 9.12
N THR A 81 5.42 -17.33 7.83
CA THR A 81 6.38 -18.15 7.07
C THR A 81 7.69 -17.44 6.76
N GLY A 82 7.70 -16.11 6.77
CA GLY A 82 8.81 -15.30 6.31
C GLY A 82 8.97 -15.26 4.78
N ALA A 83 7.96 -15.70 4.01
CA ALA A 83 7.99 -15.73 2.56
C ALA A 83 6.72 -15.08 1.98
N VAL A 84 6.89 -14.23 0.99
CA VAL A 84 5.80 -13.54 0.27
C VAL A 84 5.93 -13.82 -1.22
N ASN A 85 4.84 -14.27 -1.83
CA ASN A 85 4.69 -14.34 -3.28
C ASN A 85 3.59 -13.37 -3.72
N TYR A 86 3.97 -12.24 -4.31
CA TYR A 86 3.02 -11.26 -4.82
C TYR A 86 2.40 -11.67 -6.17
N ASP A 87 2.97 -12.65 -6.87
CA ASP A 87 2.44 -13.12 -8.15
C ASP A 87 1.33 -14.17 -7.98
N ASP A 88 1.35 -14.93 -6.87
CA ASP A 88 0.35 -15.95 -6.53
C ASP A 88 -0.88 -15.38 -5.79
N ARG A 89 -1.42 -14.25 -6.28
CA ARG A 89 -2.63 -13.63 -5.74
C ARG A 89 -3.89 -14.36 -6.22
N LYS A 90 -4.86 -14.52 -5.33
CA LYS A 90 -6.12 -15.24 -5.61
C LYS A 90 -7.05 -14.53 -6.60
N ARG A 91 -6.86 -13.23 -6.85
CA ARG A 91 -7.70 -12.37 -7.71
C ARG A 91 -9.20 -12.52 -7.40
N ASN A 92 -9.54 -12.30 -6.12
CA ASN A 92 -10.90 -12.44 -5.62
C ASN A 92 -11.83 -11.36 -6.22
N LYS A 93 -12.71 -11.78 -7.12
CA LYS A 93 -13.66 -10.90 -7.83
C LYS A 93 -14.65 -10.20 -6.89
N LEU A 94 -14.87 -10.69 -5.68
CA LEU A 94 -15.76 -10.04 -4.73
C LEU A 94 -15.23 -8.65 -4.34
N TYR A 95 -13.90 -8.52 -4.13
CA TYR A 95 -13.28 -7.26 -3.73
C TYR A 95 -13.34 -6.16 -4.80
N GLU A 96 -13.54 -6.50 -6.08
CA GLU A 96 -13.66 -5.51 -7.15
C GLU A 96 -15.12 -5.17 -7.49
N ASN A 97 -16.09 -5.92 -6.96
CA ASN A 97 -17.50 -5.75 -7.28
C ASN A 97 -18.36 -5.33 -6.08
N ASP A 98 -17.88 -5.54 -4.86
CA ASP A 98 -18.54 -5.18 -3.61
C ASP A 98 -17.61 -4.29 -2.77
N ARG A 99 -17.91 -2.98 -2.72
CA ARG A 99 -17.11 -1.99 -1.97
C ARG A 99 -17.22 -2.16 -0.46
N HIS A 100 -18.31 -2.73 0.05
CA HIS A 100 -18.48 -2.98 1.47
C HIS A 100 -17.60 -4.14 1.93
N GLU A 101 -17.56 -5.20 1.14
CA GLU A 101 -16.63 -6.31 1.37
C GLU A 101 -15.17 -5.83 1.27
N ALA A 102 -14.82 -5.07 0.23
CA ALA A 102 -13.50 -4.47 0.10
C ALA A 102 -13.11 -3.65 1.34
N THR A 103 -14.04 -2.82 1.84
CA THR A 103 -13.83 -2.00 3.04
C THR A 103 -13.62 -2.85 4.29
N ALA A 104 -14.40 -3.93 4.48
CA ALA A 104 -14.27 -4.84 5.60
C ALA A 104 -12.90 -5.52 5.62
N VAL A 105 -12.45 -6.02 4.47
CA VAL A 105 -11.15 -6.68 4.34
C VAL A 105 -9.99 -5.70 4.53
N ILE A 106 -10.09 -4.46 4.08
CA ILE A 106 -9.08 -3.42 4.37
C ILE A 106 -8.93 -3.23 5.87
N LYS A 107 -10.03 -3.22 6.62
CA LYS A 107 -9.98 -3.09 8.08
C LYS A 107 -9.29 -4.28 8.76
N GLU A 108 -9.58 -5.50 8.32
CA GLU A 108 -8.89 -6.70 8.79
C GLU A 108 -7.37 -6.64 8.53
N ILE A 109 -6.96 -6.14 7.35
CA ILE A 109 -5.54 -5.92 7.02
C ILE A 109 -4.92 -4.94 8.01
N GLN A 110 -5.57 -3.80 8.28
CA GLN A 110 -5.06 -2.78 9.20
C GLN A 110 -4.85 -3.32 10.62
N ASP A 111 -5.73 -4.20 11.09
CA ASP A 111 -5.63 -4.81 12.42
C ASP A 111 -4.45 -5.76 12.54
N ARG A 112 -4.04 -6.40 11.44
CA ARG A 112 -2.96 -7.40 11.37
C ARG A 112 -1.61 -6.84 10.90
N LEU A 113 -1.58 -5.63 10.37
CA LEU A 113 -0.41 -5.07 9.70
C LEU A 113 0.76 -4.75 10.66
N GLU A 114 0.46 -4.37 11.91
CA GLU A 114 1.48 -3.90 12.85
C GLU A 114 2.18 -5.07 13.54
N GLN A 115 3.31 -5.50 12.98
CA GLN A 115 4.12 -6.62 13.43
C GLN A 115 5.59 -6.19 13.60
N ALA A 116 6.37 -6.99 14.33
CA ALA A 116 7.80 -6.76 14.48
C ALA A 116 8.55 -6.99 13.16
N ASP A 117 9.68 -6.29 12.98
CA ASP A 117 10.54 -6.54 11.82
C ASP A 117 11.19 -7.91 11.91
N LYS A 118 11.27 -8.58 10.77
CA LYS A 118 11.99 -9.83 10.61
C LYS A 118 12.45 -10.02 9.17
N PRO A 119 13.47 -10.87 8.93
CA PRO A 119 13.83 -11.24 7.56
C PRO A 119 12.65 -11.85 6.81
N MET A 120 12.49 -11.43 5.55
CA MET A 120 11.48 -11.92 4.60
C MET A 120 12.15 -12.34 3.30
N HIS A 121 11.53 -13.26 2.58
CA HIS A 121 11.94 -13.69 1.26
C HIS A 121 10.81 -13.39 0.28
N ILE A 122 11.10 -12.62 -0.75
CA ILE A 122 10.15 -12.37 -1.84
C ILE A 122 10.38 -13.44 -2.89
N VAL A 123 9.38 -14.29 -3.06
CA VAL A 123 9.41 -15.36 -4.06
C VAL A 123 9.18 -14.73 -5.43
N CYS A 124 10.06 -15.03 -6.38
CA CYS A 124 9.93 -14.61 -7.77
C CYS A 124 9.61 -15.83 -8.62
N ASP A 125 8.45 -15.83 -9.24
CA ASP A 125 8.05 -16.85 -10.21
C ASP A 125 8.61 -16.49 -11.60
N GLY A 126 9.18 -17.47 -12.31
CA GLY A 126 9.74 -17.27 -13.65
C GLY A 126 10.77 -18.33 -14.02
N ASP A 127 11.42 -18.18 -15.17
CA ASP A 127 12.42 -19.12 -15.71
C ASP A 127 13.65 -19.32 -14.80
N GLN A 128 13.84 -18.42 -13.84
CA GLN A 128 14.82 -18.53 -12.76
C GLN A 128 14.09 -18.43 -11.44
N SER A 129 13.52 -19.54 -10.96
CA SER A 129 12.91 -19.63 -9.64
C SER A 129 13.94 -19.24 -8.58
N GLY A 130 13.64 -18.21 -7.81
CA GLY A 130 14.52 -17.68 -6.80
C GLY A 130 13.76 -16.84 -5.77
N TYR A 131 14.51 -16.27 -4.85
CA TYR A 131 13.96 -15.31 -3.91
C TYR A 131 14.89 -14.10 -3.76
N ILE A 132 14.27 -12.95 -3.48
CA ILE A 132 14.96 -11.72 -3.11
C ILE A 132 14.90 -11.58 -1.60
N GLN A 133 16.03 -11.30 -0.96
CA GLN A 133 16.07 -11.02 0.47
C GLN A 133 15.47 -9.65 0.76
N SER A 134 14.61 -9.61 1.76
CA SER A 134 13.94 -8.40 2.23
C SER A 134 13.74 -8.46 3.76
N ASN A 135 12.96 -7.54 4.30
CA ASN A 135 12.45 -7.58 5.66
C ASN A 135 11.02 -7.05 5.72
N TYR A 136 10.32 -7.34 6.80
CA TYR A 136 8.91 -7.00 6.93
C TYR A 136 8.64 -5.50 6.74
N TYR A 137 9.46 -4.63 7.33
CA TYR A 137 9.26 -3.19 7.22
C TYR A 137 9.47 -2.66 5.81
N ARG A 138 10.43 -3.22 5.08
CA ARG A 138 10.63 -2.89 3.66
C ARG A 138 9.41 -3.29 2.84
N GLU A 139 8.80 -4.42 3.14
CA GLU A 139 7.59 -4.88 2.43
C GLU A 139 6.34 -4.07 2.83
N VAL A 140 6.22 -3.62 4.07
CA VAL A 140 5.18 -2.65 4.46
C VAL A 140 5.35 -1.34 3.68
N LEU A 141 6.58 -0.84 3.55
CA LEU A 141 6.86 0.36 2.76
C LEU A 141 6.51 0.16 1.28
N TYR A 142 6.88 -0.97 0.70
CA TYR A 142 6.54 -1.32 -0.69
C TYR A 142 5.02 -1.28 -0.91
N ASN A 143 4.26 -1.94 -0.03
CA ASN A 143 2.81 -1.97 -0.12
C ASN A 143 2.18 -0.58 0.05
N LEU A 144 2.73 0.27 0.93
CA LEU A 144 2.31 1.66 1.08
C LEU A 144 2.53 2.46 -0.21
N GLU A 145 3.73 2.40 -0.79
CA GLU A 145 4.06 3.12 -2.04
C GLU A 145 3.19 2.64 -3.19
N HIS A 146 2.94 1.34 -3.28
CA HIS A 146 2.07 0.73 -4.29
C HIS A 146 0.59 1.15 -4.09
N CYS A 147 0.12 1.18 -2.84
CA CYS A 147 -1.21 1.69 -2.50
C CYS A 147 -1.37 3.15 -2.97
N ILE A 148 -0.42 4.03 -2.66
CA ILE A 148 -0.44 5.43 -3.09
C ILE A 148 -0.47 5.55 -4.62
N GLN A 149 0.30 4.72 -5.33
CA GLN A 149 0.29 4.68 -6.80
C GLN A 149 -1.11 4.34 -7.33
N HIS A 150 -1.74 3.29 -6.79
CA HIS A 150 -3.10 2.92 -7.21
C HIS A 150 -4.16 3.94 -6.80
N GLN A 151 -4.00 4.60 -5.66
CA GLN A 151 -4.85 5.73 -5.27
C GLN A 151 -4.76 6.90 -6.27
N ALA A 152 -3.57 7.18 -6.81
CA ALA A 152 -3.42 8.18 -7.87
C ALA A 152 -4.20 7.82 -9.14
N LEU A 153 -4.22 6.52 -9.51
CA LEU A 153 -5.04 6.02 -10.62
C LEU A 153 -6.54 6.13 -10.30
N ILE A 154 -6.96 5.71 -9.11
CA ILE A 154 -8.35 5.86 -8.64
C ILE A 154 -8.77 7.33 -8.69
N LYS A 155 -7.90 8.26 -8.27
CA LYS A 155 -8.16 9.71 -8.34
C LYS A 155 -8.50 10.18 -9.76
N VAL A 156 -7.85 9.61 -10.78
CA VAL A 156 -8.18 9.91 -12.19
C VAL A 156 -9.61 9.48 -12.53
N ALA A 157 -10.04 8.30 -12.09
CA ALA A 157 -11.43 7.86 -12.30
C ALA A 157 -12.45 8.76 -11.60
N LEU A 158 -12.10 9.26 -10.40
CA LEU A 158 -12.99 10.12 -9.60
C LEU A 158 -13.19 11.53 -10.19
N VAL A 159 -12.31 12.00 -11.09
CA VAL A 159 -12.43 13.34 -11.72
C VAL A 159 -13.76 13.51 -12.46
N SER A 160 -14.29 12.43 -13.03
CA SER A 160 -15.58 12.45 -13.73
C SER A 160 -16.79 12.27 -12.82
N MET A 161 -16.57 12.02 -11.52
CA MET A 161 -17.63 11.75 -10.54
C MET A 161 -17.91 12.99 -9.70
N ASN A 162 -19.15 13.49 -9.74
CA ASN A 162 -19.55 14.64 -8.93
C ASN A 162 -19.80 14.23 -7.46
N GLY A 163 -19.41 15.10 -6.52
CA GLY A 163 -19.76 14.96 -5.11
C GLY A 163 -18.83 14.05 -4.30
N ILE A 164 -17.79 13.46 -4.89
CA ILE A 164 -16.78 12.69 -4.16
C ILE A 164 -15.70 13.64 -3.64
N LEU A 165 -15.55 13.70 -2.33
CA LEU A 165 -14.51 14.50 -1.68
C LEU A 165 -13.24 13.65 -1.52
N VAL A 166 -12.18 14.10 -2.15
CA VAL A 166 -10.87 13.44 -2.11
C VAL A 166 -9.87 14.38 -1.44
N SER A 167 -9.12 13.88 -0.46
CA SER A 167 -8.09 14.69 0.19
C SER A 167 -7.00 15.08 -0.80
N ASP A 168 -6.34 16.23 -0.56
CA ASP A 168 -5.20 16.67 -1.38
C ASP A 168 -4.02 15.69 -1.30
N GLU A 169 -3.95 14.91 -0.22
CA GLU A 169 -2.89 13.91 0.03
C GLU A 169 -3.17 12.57 -0.66
N PHE A 170 -4.43 12.27 -1.04
CA PHE A 170 -4.81 11.01 -1.67
C PHE A 170 -4.06 10.77 -2.98
N GLY A 171 -3.33 9.66 -3.04
CA GLY A 171 -2.52 9.30 -4.21
C GLY A 171 -1.28 10.18 -4.41
N VAL A 172 -0.81 10.87 -3.36
CA VAL A 172 0.39 11.72 -3.43
C VAL A 172 1.49 11.16 -2.55
N ALA A 173 2.69 10.99 -3.12
CA ALA A 173 3.84 10.48 -2.38
C ALA A 173 4.20 11.37 -1.19
N PRO A 174 4.56 10.80 -0.03
CA PRO A 174 4.91 11.57 1.18
C PRO A 174 6.02 12.60 0.96
N SER A 175 7.00 12.29 0.12
CA SER A 175 8.09 13.22 -0.25
C SER A 175 7.56 14.45 -1.00
N THR A 176 6.58 14.27 -1.88
CA THR A 176 5.92 15.38 -2.60
C THR A 176 5.13 16.26 -1.65
N LEU A 177 4.42 15.67 -0.67
CA LEU A 177 3.70 16.43 0.36
C LEU A 177 4.66 17.24 1.22
N GLN A 178 5.78 16.67 1.59
CA GLN A 178 6.83 17.36 2.34
C GLN A 178 7.40 18.55 1.55
N TYR A 179 7.71 18.35 0.27
CA TYR A 179 8.19 19.41 -0.62
C TYR A 179 7.18 20.56 -0.74
N ARG A 180 5.88 20.25 -0.96
CA ARG A 180 4.82 21.25 -1.02
C ARG A 180 4.72 22.10 0.26
N LYS A 181 4.84 21.46 1.44
CA LYS A 181 4.86 22.15 2.75
C LYS A 181 6.06 23.09 2.90
N GLN A 182 7.22 22.73 2.36
CA GLN A 182 8.42 23.58 2.38
C GLN A 182 8.30 24.79 1.44
N CYS A 183 7.65 24.62 0.28
CA CYS A 183 7.44 25.73 -0.68
C CYS A 183 6.32 26.69 -0.27
N ALA A 184 5.46 26.32 0.66
CA ALA A 184 4.35 27.14 1.16
C ALA A 184 4.74 28.01 2.37
N GLN A 185 5.98 27.93 2.84
CA GLN A 185 6.59 28.77 3.88
C GLN A 185 7.43 29.89 3.25
#